data_eaa4f64df5c5b892cdc748b5f6cd3e73
#
_entry.id   eaa4f64df5c5b892cdc748b5f6cd3e73
#
_cell.length_a   1.000
_cell.length_b   1.000
_cell.length_c   1.000
_cell.angle_alpha   90.00
_cell.angle_beta   90.00
_cell.angle_gamma   90.00
#
_symmetry.space_group_name_H-M   'P 1'
#
loop_
_entity.id
_entity.type
_entity.pdbx_description
1 polymer ?
#
loop_
_entity_poly.entity_id
_entity_poly.type
_entity_poly.pdbx_seq_one_letter_code
_entity_poly.pdbx_strand_id
1 'polypeptide(L)'
;MDNILERLNAIERKLEELAALNKDVLNFKEAARYLDVSRSHLYKLTHTKEIPHYKPRGKQIYFEKRELDQWLLQNRQKTRAEIEQAAIDYVVKGGK
;
A
#
# COMPACT_ATOMS: atom_id res chain seq x y z
N MET A 1 -27.47 14.57 -24.61
CA MET A 1 -26.65 15.65 -24.08
C MET A 1 -26.21 15.41 -22.62
N ASP A 2 -27.04 14.76 -21.84
CA ASP A 2 -26.64 14.38 -20.48
C ASP A 2 -25.43 13.44 -20.47
N ASN A 3 -25.24 12.66 -21.54
CA ASN A 3 -24.10 11.73 -21.67
C ASN A 3 -22.74 12.43 -21.71
N ILE A 4 -22.68 13.65 -22.24
CA ILE A 4 -21.41 14.40 -22.32
C ILE A 4 -21.00 14.85 -20.92
N LEU A 5 -21.94 15.38 -20.15
CA LEU A 5 -21.66 15.81 -18.78
C LEU A 5 -21.26 14.63 -17.89
N GLU A 6 -21.94 13.50 -18.04
CA GLU A 6 -21.61 12.28 -17.31
C GLU A 6 -20.22 11.78 -17.64
N ARG A 7 -19.85 11.82 -18.94
CA ARG A 7 -18.51 11.42 -19.38
C ARG A 7 -17.43 12.36 -18.82
N LEU A 8 -17.69 13.66 -18.86
CA LEU A 8 -16.75 14.64 -18.30
C LEU A 8 -16.56 14.42 -16.80
N ASN A 9 -17.64 14.20 -16.08
CA ASN A 9 -17.58 13.93 -14.65
C ASN A 9 -16.81 12.64 -14.35
N ALA A 10 -17.00 11.60 -15.17
CA ALA A 10 -16.28 10.34 -15.02
C ALA A 10 -14.79 10.53 -15.29
N ILE A 11 -14.42 11.31 -16.30
CA ILE A 11 -13.02 11.62 -16.63
C ILE A 11 -12.40 12.41 -15.50
N GLU A 12 -13.08 13.42 -14.97
CA GLU A 12 -12.59 14.22 -13.85
C GLU A 12 -12.32 13.35 -12.63
N ARG A 13 -13.24 12.43 -12.31
CA ARG A 13 -13.04 11.49 -11.19
C ARG A 13 -11.82 10.61 -11.39
N LYS A 14 -11.62 10.10 -12.60
CA LYS A 14 -10.45 9.29 -12.91
C LYS A 14 -9.15 10.08 -12.79
N LEU A 15 -9.17 11.35 -13.25
CA LEU A 15 -8.02 12.23 -13.13
C LEU A 15 -7.69 12.50 -11.66
N GLU A 16 -8.71 12.72 -10.84
CA GLU A 16 -8.53 12.90 -9.41
C GLU A 16 -7.95 11.66 -8.73
N GLU A 17 -8.45 10.48 -9.12
CA GLU A 17 -7.93 9.22 -8.60
C GLU A 17 -6.47 9.00 -9.00
N LEU A 18 -6.11 9.28 -10.25
CA LEU A 18 -4.74 9.17 -10.72
C LEU A 18 -3.83 10.17 -10.03
N ALA A 19 -4.31 11.40 -9.84
CA ALA A 19 -3.56 12.43 -9.13
C ALA A 19 -3.30 12.02 -7.68
N ALA A 20 -4.29 11.42 -7.02
CA ALA A 20 -4.14 10.93 -5.66
C ALA A 20 -3.08 9.83 -5.57
N LEU A 21 -3.02 8.95 -6.57
CA LEU A 21 -2.03 7.87 -6.61
C LEU A 21 -0.61 8.39 -6.80
N ASN A 22 -0.44 9.61 -7.33
CA ASN A 22 0.87 10.20 -7.55
C ASN A 22 1.35 11.07 -6.40
N LYS A 23 0.57 11.23 -5.35
CA LYS A 23 0.98 12.00 -4.18
C LYS A 23 1.98 11.22 -3.35
N ASP A 24 2.98 11.90 -2.83
CA ASP A 24 3.95 11.30 -1.92
C ASP A 24 3.40 11.16 -0.50
N VAL A 25 2.52 12.07 -0.09
CA VAL A 25 1.87 12.07 1.21
C VAL A 25 0.38 11.82 1.02
N LEU A 26 -0.13 10.80 1.68
CA LEU A 26 -1.52 10.38 1.55
C LEU A 26 -2.27 10.65 2.85
N ASN A 27 -3.52 11.10 2.72
CA ASN A 27 -4.41 11.18 3.88
C ASN A 27 -4.97 9.77 4.18
N PHE A 28 -5.77 9.67 5.25
CA PHE A 28 -6.29 8.38 5.70
C PHE A 28 -7.10 7.67 4.62
N LYS A 29 -7.99 8.40 3.97
CA LYS A 29 -8.86 7.86 2.92
C LYS A 29 -8.04 7.39 1.72
N GLU A 30 -7.08 8.20 1.30
CA GLU A 30 -6.19 7.88 0.18
C GLU A 30 -5.34 6.65 0.49
N ALA A 31 -4.81 6.57 1.70
CA ALA A 31 -4.00 5.42 2.12
C ALA A 31 -4.83 4.13 2.17
N ALA A 32 -6.06 4.19 2.70
CA ALA A 32 -6.93 3.02 2.71
C ALA A 32 -7.20 2.51 1.31
N ARG A 33 -7.43 3.42 0.36
CA ARG A 33 -7.63 3.07 -1.04
C ARG A 33 -6.35 2.51 -1.67
N TYR A 34 -5.21 3.13 -1.38
CA TYR A 34 -3.92 2.68 -1.90
C TYR A 34 -3.56 1.26 -1.42
N LEU A 35 -3.82 0.98 -0.16
CA LEU A 35 -3.55 -0.33 0.44
C LEU A 35 -4.66 -1.34 0.16
N ASP A 36 -5.78 -0.90 -0.39
CA ASP A 36 -6.97 -1.71 -0.65
C ASP A 36 -7.48 -2.40 0.62
N VAL A 37 -7.59 -1.62 1.68
CA VAL A 37 -8.13 -2.09 2.96
C VAL A 37 -9.29 -1.19 3.39
N SER A 38 -10.13 -1.70 4.28
CA SER A 38 -11.20 -0.89 4.84
C SER A 38 -10.64 0.17 5.77
N ARG A 39 -11.38 1.25 5.95
CA ARG A 39 -10.98 2.30 6.90
C ARG A 39 -10.87 1.77 8.32
N SER A 40 -11.78 0.87 8.71
CA SER A 40 -11.74 0.24 10.02
C SER A 40 -10.46 -0.57 10.22
N HIS A 41 -10.05 -1.32 9.20
CA HIS A 41 -8.84 -2.11 9.25
C HIS A 41 -7.60 -1.22 9.34
N LEU A 42 -7.54 -0.18 8.51
CA LEU A 42 -6.43 0.77 8.54
C LEU A 42 -6.36 1.50 9.88
N TYR A 43 -7.50 1.90 10.43
CA TYR A 43 -7.55 2.53 11.74
C TYR A 43 -6.95 1.62 12.80
N LYS A 44 -7.29 0.34 12.75
CA LYS A 44 -6.75 -0.65 13.68
C LYS A 44 -5.23 -0.77 13.54
N LEU A 45 -4.72 -0.80 12.31
CA LEU A 45 -3.28 -0.88 12.05
C LEU A 45 -2.54 0.34 12.61
N THR A 46 -3.11 1.53 12.49
CA THR A 46 -2.49 2.73 13.05
C THR A 46 -2.57 2.74 14.57
N HIS A 47 -3.68 2.29 15.13
CA HIS A 47 -3.87 2.24 16.57
C HIS A 47 -2.90 1.28 17.25
N THR A 48 -2.64 0.14 16.64
CA THR A 48 -1.70 -0.86 17.16
C THR A 48 -0.26 -0.56 16.75
N LYS A 49 -0.01 0.53 16.02
CA LYS A 49 1.30 0.95 15.54
C LYS A 49 1.98 -0.08 14.64
N GLU A 50 1.20 -0.82 13.90
CA GLU A 50 1.71 -1.84 12.96
C GLU A 50 2.08 -1.25 11.61
N ILE A 51 1.65 -0.03 11.31
CA ILE A 51 1.92 0.64 10.04
C ILE A 51 2.48 2.04 10.29
N PRO A 52 3.51 2.46 9.54
CA PRO A 52 4.06 3.82 9.69
C PRO A 52 3.01 4.87 9.34
N HIS A 53 2.84 5.84 10.22
CA HIS A 53 1.88 6.91 10.02
C HIS A 53 2.31 8.16 10.78
N TYR A 54 1.69 9.30 10.45
CA TYR A 54 2.04 10.60 11.00
C TYR A 54 0.78 11.33 11.44
N LYS A 55 0.87 12.03 12.56
CA LYS A 55 -0.19 12.86 13.11
C LYS A 55 0.35 14.27 13.38
N PRO A 56 0.58 15.09 12.35
CA PRO A 56 1.25 16.38 12.54
C PRO A 56 0.55 17.31 13.50
N ARG A 57 -0.79 17.23 13.60
CA ARG A 57 -1.57 18.03 14.55
C ARG A 57 -2.24 17.20 15.63
N GLY A 58 -1.87 15.91 15.74
CA GLY A 58 -2.43 15.03 16.76
C GLY A 58 -3.80 14.47 16.46
N LYS A 59 -4.46 14.88 15.39
CA LYS A 59 -5.82 14.45 15.06
C LYS A 59 -5.91 13.73 13.73
N GLN A 60 -5.37 14.32 12.68
CA GLN A 60 -5.44 13.73 11.34
C GLN A 60 -4.23 12.84 11.08
N ILE A 61 -4.48 11.71 10.46
CA ILE A 61 -3.46 10.71 10.17
C ILE A 61 -3.05 10.83 8.71
N TYR A 62 -1.73 10.88 8.49
CA TYR A 62 -1.13 10.92 7.16
C TYR A 62 -0.12 9.79 7.02
N PHE A 63 0.18 9.45 5.78
CA PHE A 63 1.09 8.37 5.45
C PHE A 63 2.06 8.83 4.37
N GLU A 64 3.28 8.35 4.42
CA GLU A 64 4.22 8.52 3.33
C GLU A 64 4.11 7.30 2.41
N LYS A 65 3.87 7.54 1.12
CA LYS A 65 3.64 6.50 0.14
C LYS A 65 4.80 5.50 0.09
N ARG A 66 6.03 6.00 0.16
CA ARG A 66 7.24 5.16 0.14
C ARG A 66 7.25 4.17 1.31
N GLU A 67 6.86 4.64 2.48
CA GLU A 67 6.79 3.77 3.66
C GLU A 67 5.67 2.75 3.55
N LEU A 68 4.54 3.12 2.93
CA LEU A 68 3.47 2.18 2.65
C LEU A 68 3.92 1.09 1.67
N ASP A 69 4.69 1.48 0.66
CA ASP A 69 5.25 0.53 -0.29
C ASP A 69 6.16 -0.46 0.41
N GLN A 70 7.02 0.00 1.30
CA GLN A 70 7.90 -0.85 2.09
C GLN A 70 7.10 -1.78 3.00
N TRP A 71 6.05 -1.25 3.61
CA TRP A 71 5.17 -2.05 4.47
C TRP A 71 4.46 -3.16 3.69
N LEU A 72 3.99 -2.84 2.48
CA LEU A 72 3.34 -3.83 1.61
C LEU A 72 4.30 -4.93 1.17
N LEU A 73 5.59 -4.62 1.06
CA LEU A 73 6.59 -5.55 0.56
C LEU A 73 7.28 -6.34 1.68
N GLN A 74 6.82 -6.23 2.92
CA GLN A 74 7.35 -7.03 4.02
C GLN A 74 6.88 -8.48 3.91
N ASN A 75 7.56 -9.37 4.60
CA ASN A 75 7.25 -10.79 4.62
C ASN A 75 7.20 -11.41 3.22
N ARG A 76 8.23 -11.10 2.42
CA ARG A 76 8.34 -11.67 1.08
C ARG A 76 8.30 -13.19 1.16
N GLN A 77 7.43 -13.78 0.36
CA GLN A 77 7.34 -15.23 0.26
C GLN A 77 8.30 -15.71 -0.83
N LYS A 78 9.08 -16.71 -0.53
CA LYS A 78 10.01 -17.27 -1.49
C LYS A 78 9.26 -18.00 -2.60
N THR A 79 9.75 -17.87 -3.82
CA THR A 79 9.21 -18.66 -4.94
C THR A 79 9.62 -20.12 -4.79
N ARG A 80 8.91 -21.00 -5.51
CA ARG A 80 9.27 -22.41 -5.54
C ARG A 80 10.71 -22.59 -6.00
N ALA A 81 11.11 -21.86 -7.04
CA ALA A 81 12.47 -21.95 -7.59
C ALA A 81 13.51 -21.54 -6.54
N GLU A 82 13.23 -20.49 -5.77
CA GLU A 82 14.13 -20.04 -4.72
C GLU A 82 14.25 -21.06 -3.59
N ILE A 83 13.14 -21.68 -3.21
CA ILE A 83 13.13 -22.72 -2.17
C ILE A 83 13.94 -23.92 -2.62
N GLU A 84 13.76 -24.35 -3.86
CA GLU A 84 14.51 -25.47 -4.44
C GLU A 84 16.01 -25.16 -4.52
N GLN A 85 16.37 -23.94 -4.92
CA GLN A 85 17.77 -23.53 -4.99
C GLN A 85 18.41 -23.50 -3.61
N ALA A 86 17.70 -22.99 -2.61
CA ALA A 86 18.19 -22.97 -1.23
C ALA A 86 18.43 -24.38 -0.70
N ALA A 87 17.56 -25.34 -1.03
CA ALA A 87 17.73 -26.74 -0.65
C ALA A 87 18.95 -27.35 -1.30
N ILE A 88 19.17 -27.06 -2.58
CA ILE A 88 20.36 -27.54 -3.34
C ILE A 88 21.63 -26.96 -2.71
N ASP A 89 21.65 -25.65 -2.44
CA ASP A 89 22.80 -24.99 -1.84
C ASP A 89 23.12 -25.58 -0.45
N TYR A 90 22.10 -25.88 0.32
CA TYR A 90 22.26 -26.50 1.63
C TYR A 90 22.96 -27.86 1.53
N VAL A 91 22.51 -28.71 0.59
CA VAL A 91 23.09 -30.01 0.38
C VAL A 91 24.54 -29.89 -0.12
N VAL A 92 24.81 -29.00 -1.08
CA VAL A 92 26.16 -28.80 -1.63
C VAL A 92 27.11 -28.30 -0.55
N LYS A 93 26.67 -27.48 0.39
CA LYS A 93 27.51 -26.98 1.47
C LYS A 93 27.67 -27.94 2.64
N GLY A 94 27.23 -29.18 2.49
CA GLY A 94 27.41 -30.22 3.50
C GLY A 94 26.39 -30.26 4.60
N GLY A 95 25.25 -29.55 4.45
CA GLY A 95 24.14 -29.65 5.37
C GLY A 95 24.39 -29.05 6.76
N LYS A 96 25.24 -28.06 6.87
CA LYS A 96 25.55 -27.43 8.14
C LYS A 96 24.93 -26.06 8.29
#